data_c4ec9855656b088e04ba83efd684e13a
#
_entry.id   c4ec9855656b088e04ba83efd684e13a
#
_cell.length_a   1.000
_cell.length_b   1.000
_cell.length_c   1.000
_cell.angle_alpha   90.00
_cell.angle_beta   90.00
_cell.angle_gamma   90.00
#
_symmetry.space_group_name_H-M   'P 1'
#
loop_
_entity.id
_entity.type
_entity.pdbx_description
1 polymer ?
#
loop_
_entity_poly.entity_id
_entity_poly.type
_entity_poly.pdbx_seq_one_letter_code
_entity_poly.pdbx_strand_id
1 'polypeptide(L)'
;MNESAPLIVRLAQGTLMAGHGAQKLFGSFGGPGLEGTSGFMEMLGLRPGRPWAFMAGLSEFGGGVLTALGLLNPLGPLGVIGAMAMATTQAHWGKPIWVTEGGAELPVLNIALSTALMIREPDKYSLDRVLGIRLPTWLGPLGLAGILLTVRYTGVGTEEQQQEQQQEQQQDQEQDQEGPQDEAREELAGEAS
;
A
#
# COMPACT_ATOMS: atom_id res chain seq x y z
N MET A 1 28.65 3.47 18.94
CA MET A 1 27.17 3.47 18.85
C MET A 1 26.69 2.03 18.94
N ASN A 2 25.55 1.79 19.57
CA ASN A 2 25.02 0.41 19.70
C ASN A 2 24.56 -0.13 18.34
N GLU A 3 25.26 -1.14 17.82
CA GLU A 3 24.99 -1.75 16.51
C GLU A 3 23.74 -2.68 16.53
N SER A 4 23.22 -2.96 17.73
CA SER A 4 22.03 -3.81 17.88
C SER A 4 20.72 -3.10 17.53
N ALA A 5 20.65 -1.78 17.70
CA ALA A 5 19.42 -1.03 17.41
C ALA A 5 19.00 -1.09 15.94
N PRO A 6 19.90 -0.86 14.95
CA PRO A 6 19.54 -1.03 13.55
C PRO A 6 19.12 -2.46 13.20
N LEU A 7 19.77 -3.47 13.77
CA LEU A 7 19.39 -4.87 13.58
C LEU A 7 17.95 -5.13 14.05
N ILE A 8 17.60 -4.68 15.26
CA ILE A 8 16.25 -4.89 15.80
C ILE A 8 15.20 -4.22 14.90
N VAL A 9 15.45 -2.97 14.48
CA VAL A 9 14.53 -2.23 13.61
C VAL A 9 14.38 -2.93 12.26
N ARG A 10 15.49 -3.35 11.63
CA ARG A 10 15.46 -4.08 10.36
C ARG A 10 14.67 -5.39 10.45
N LEU A 11 14.93 -6.19 11.48
CA LEU A 11 14.25 -7.46 11.68
C LEU A 11 12.76 -7.24 11.92
N ALA A 12 12.39 -6.33 12.84
CA ALA A 12 10.99 -6.08 13.15
C ALA A 12 10.23 -5.55 11.92
N GLN A 13 10.69 -4.44 11.34
CA GLN A 13 10.03 -3.83 10.18
C GLN A 13 10.06 -4.74 8.95
N GLY A 14 11.23 -5.30 8.64
CA GLY A 14 11.41 -6.10 7.44
C GLY A 14 10.59 -7.38 7.44
N THR A 15 10.51 -8.08 8.59
CA THR A 15 9.69 -9.31 8.69
C THR A 15 8.20 -9.00 8.63
N LEU A 16 7.74 -7.92 9.26
CA LEU A 16 6.34 -7.51 9.18
C LEU A 16 5.96 -7.11 7.76
N MET A 17 6.79 -6.32 7.07
CA MET A 17 6.54 -5.92 5.69
C MET A 17 6.59 -7.12 4.73
N ALA A 18 7.53 -8.05 4.91
CA ALA A 18 7.55 -9.29 4.14
C ALA A 18 6.28 -10.12 4.38
N GLY A 19 5.78 -10.18 5.60
CA GLY A 19 4.50 -10.82 5.94
C GLY A 19 3.32 -10.19 5.20
N HIS A 20 3.20 -8.86 5.21
CA HIS A 20 2.15 -8.14 4.48
C HIS A 20 2.24 -8.36 2.96
N GLY A 21 3.45 -8.34 2.39
CA GLY A 21 3.65 -8.67 0.99
C GLY A 21 3.29 -10.12 0.65
N ALA A 22 3.61 -11.08 1.54
CA ALA A 22 3.22 -12.47 1.39
C ALA A 22 1.70 -12.68 1.46
N GLN A 23 0.99 -11.92 2.29
CA GLN A 23 -0.48 -11.89 2.31
C GLN A 23 -1.06 -11.47 0.96
N LYS A 24 -0.49 -10.43 0.34
CA LYS A 24 -0.93 -9.89 -0.95
C LYS A 24 -0.61 -10.79 -2.13
N LEU A 25 0.59 -11.38 -2.15
CA LEU A 25 1.04 -12.18 -3.30
C LEU A 25 0.53 -13.63 -3.26
N PHE A 26 0.59 -14.25 -2.07
CA PHE A 26 0.44 -15.71 -1.91
C PHE A 26 -0.77 -16.10 -1.06
N GLY A 27 -1.49 -15.13 -0.48
CA GLY A 27 -2.59 -15.43 0.45
C GLY A 27 -2.12 -16.01 1.79
N SER A 28 -0.83 -15.90 2.11
CA SER A 28 -0.26 -16.39 3.38
C SER A 28 -0.95 -15.74 4.58
N PHE A 29 -0.95 -16.43 5.72
CA PHE A 29 -1.51 -15.91 6.99
C PHE A 29 -2.97 -15.43 6.88
N GLY A 30 -3.77 -16.04 6.01
CA GLY A 30 -5.17 -15.66 5.77
C GLY A 30 -5.33 -14.36 4.97
N GLY A 31 -4.32 -13.95 4.23
CA GLY A 31 -4.36 -12.77 3.38
C GLY A 31 -5.18 -12.99 2.09
N PRO A 32 -5.49 -11.90 1.36
CA PRO A 32 -6.38 -11.92 0.20
C PRO A 32 -5.76 -12.60 -1.05
N GLY A 33 -4.47 -12.81 -1.06
CA GLY A 33 -3.74 -13.26 -2.24
C GLY A 33 -3.72 -12.21 -3.36
N LEU A 34 -3.13 -12.57 -4.50
CA LEU A 34 -2.99 -11.64 -5.61
C LEU A 34 -4.34 -11.23 -6.21
N GLU A 35 -5.30 -12.14 -6.23
CA GLU A 35 -6.63 -11.88 -6.82
C GLU A 35 -7.44 -10.91 -5.95
N GLY A 36 -7.58 -11.18 -4.64
CA GLY A 36 -8.27 -10.27 -3.74
C GLY A 36 -7.58 -8.90 -3.62
N THR A 37 -6.23 -8.88 -3.64
CA THR A 37 -5.48 -7.61 -3.69
C THR A 37 -5.74 -6.87 -5.01
N SER A 38 -5.89 -7.57 -6.13
CA SER A 38 -6.23 -6.97 -7.43
C SER A 38 -7.58 -6.26 -7.39
N GLY A 39 -8.61 -6.92 -6.86
CA GLY A 39 -9.92 -6.29 -6.67
C GLY A 39 -9.85 -5.05 -5.76
N PHE A 40 -9.07 -5.11 -4.69
CA PHE A 40 -8.86 -3.94 -3.83
C PHE A 40 -8.17 -2.78 -4.57
N MET A 41 -7.18 -3.05 -5.43
CA MET A 41 -6.55 -2.00 -6.25
C MET A 41 -7.55 -1.36 -7.22
N GLU A 42 -8.46 -2.14 -7.80
CA GLU A 42 -9.50 -1.63 -8.69
C GLU A 42 -10.51 -0.77 -7.96
N MET A 43 -10.88 -1.11 -6.72
CA MET A 43 -11.70 -0.24 -5.86
C MET A 43 -11.01 1.08 -5.51
N LEU A 44 -9.68 1.11 -5.49
CA LEU A 44 -8.90 2.36 -5.34
C LEU A 44 -8.71 3.12 -6.67
N GLY A 45 -9.36 2.69 -7.75
CA GLY A 45 -9.22 3.30 -9.07
C GLY A 45 -7.94 2.92 -9.83
N LEU A 46 -7.10 2.05 -9.31
CA LEU A 46 -5.85 1.60 -9.92
C LEU A 46 -6.12 0.47 -10.92
N ARG A 47 -6.52 0.81 -12.13
CA ARG A 47 -6.89 -0.15 -13.19
C ARG A 47 -5.81 -0.28 -14.28
N PRO A 48 -5.52 -1.52 -14.76
CA PRO A 48 -6.00 -2.81 -14.24
C PRO A 48 -5.36 -3.15 -12.88
N GLY A 49 -6.12 -3.76 -11.95
CA GLY A 49 -5.70 -3.97 -10.56
C GLY A 49 -4.53 -4.94 -10.39
N ARG A 50 -4.43 -5.97 -11.26
CA ARG A 50 -3.43 -7.05 -11.10
C ARG A 50 -1.97 -6.58 -11.15
N PRO A 51 -1.52 -5.73 -12.07
CA PRO A 51 -0.17 -5.16 -12.03
C PRO A 51 0.11 -4.37 -10.77
N TRP A 52 -0.83 -3.56 -10.30
CA TRP A 52 -0.70 -2.77 -9.09
C TRP A 52 -0.62 -3.65 -7.84
N ALA A 53 -1.46 -4.68 -7.76
CA ALA A 53 -1.43 -5.67 -6.68
C ALA A 53 -0.08 -6.41 -6.63
N PHE A 54 0.44 -6.83 -7.79
CA PHE A 54 1.74 -7.47 -7.89
C PHE A 54 2.87 -6.54 -7.46
N MET A 55 2.87 -5.29 -7.94
CA MET A 55 3.88 -4.29 -7.57
C MET A 55 3.84 -3.97 -6.07
N ALA A 56 2.66 -3.77 -5.50
CA ALA A 56 2.49 -3.53 -4.07
C ALA A 56 3.01 -4.71 -3.24
N GLY A 57 2.56 -5.93 -3.56
CA GLY A 57 3.00 -7.15 -2.88
C GLY A 57 4.50 -7.40 -3.02
N LEU A 58 5.07 -7.20 -4.22
CA LEU A 58 6.51 -7.36 -4.46
C LEU A 58 7.33 -6.31 -3.71
N SER A 59 6.89 -5.06 -3.69
CA SER A 59 7.56 -3.97 -2.98
C SER A 59 7.59 -4.22 -1.46
N GLU A 60 6.48 -4.70 -0.89
CA GLU A 60 6.42 -5.05 0.54
C GLU A 60 7.18 -6.33 0.83
N PHE A 61 6.99 -7.41 0.06
CA PHE A 61 7.66 -8.68 0.30
C PHE A 61 9.16 -8.56 0.04
N GLY A 62 9.55 -8.16 -1.16
CA GLY A 62 10.95 -8.02 -1.55
C GLY A 62 11.66 -6.94 -0.73
N GLY A 63 11.04 -5.75 -0.60
CA GLY A 63 11.56 -4.67 0.22
C GLY A 63 11.71 -5.07 1.68
N GLY A 64 10.73 -5.78 2.24
CA GLY A 64 10.77 -6.33 3.60
C GLY A 64 11.89 -7.34 3.79
N VAL A 65 12.02 -8.33 2.92
CA VAL A 65 13.09 -9.33 2.97
C VAL A 65 14.48 -8.68 2.85
N LEU A 66 14.69 -7.81 1.88
CA LEU A 66 15.96 -7.10 1.70
C LEU A 66 16.29 -6.23 2.93
N THR A 67 15.30 -5.57 3.50
CA THR A 67 15.47 -4.76 4.72
C THR A 67 15.84 -5.63 5.91
N ALA A 68 15.12 -6.74 6.15
CA ALA A 68 15.40 -7.65 7.26
C ALA A 68 16.83 -8.20 7.19
N LEU A 69 17.25 -8.65 5.99
CA LEU A 69 18.58 -9.18 5.74
C LEU A 69 19.68 -8.10 5.74
N GLY A 70 19.32 -6.81 5.57
CA GLY A 70 20.28 -5.74 5.33
C GLY A 70 21.05 -5.97 4.05
N LEU A 71 20.34 -6.30 2.98
CA LEU A 71 20.89 -6.66 1.69
C LEU A 71 20.47 -5.63 0.63
N LEU A 72 21.42 -5.25 -0.23
CA LEU A 72 21.23 -4.30 -1.33
C LEU A 72 20.67 -2.94 -0.86
N ASN A 73 21.15 -2.42 0.29
CA ASN A 73 20.78 -1.08 0.72
C ASN A 73 21.20 -0.04 -0.35
N PRO A 74 20.28 0.86 -0.82
CA PRO A 74 18.99 1.29 -0.24
C PRO A 74 17.73 0.60 -0.81
N LEU A 75 17.84 -0.41 -1.66
CA LEU A 75 16.69 -0.96 -2.42
C LEU A 75 15.59 -1.55 -1.53
N GLY A 76 15.95 -2.24 -0.43
CA GLY A 76 14.97 -2.78 0.51
C GLY A 76 14.10 -1.68 1.12
N PRO A 77 14.70 -0.71 1.84
CA PRO A 77 13.97 0.45 2.36
C PRO A 77 13.18 1.23 1.31
N LEU A 78 13.70 1.42 0.09
CA LEU A 78 12.98 2.09 -1.01
C LEU A 78 11.71 1.34 -1.42
N GLY A 79 11.76 0.01 -1.48
CA GLY A 79 10.56 -0.80 -1.74
C GLY A 79 9.48 -0.57 -0.69
N VAL A 80 9.84 -0.58 0.60
CA VAL A 80 8.91 -0.30 1.69
C VAL A 80 8.37 1.14 1.61
N ILE A 81 9.23 2.14 1.38
CA ILE A 81 8.80 3.54 1.23
C ILE A 81 7.81 3.68 0.08
N GLY A 82 8.08 3.06 -1.07
CA GLY A 82 7.19 3.12 -2.22
C GLY A 82 5.81 2.53 -1.93
N ALA A 83 5.75 1.33 -1.35
CA ALA A 83 4.49 0.70 -0.97
C ALA A 83 3.71 1.54 0.06
N MET A 84 4.38 2.09 1.07
CA MET A 84 3.75 2.90 2.11
C MET A 84 3.33 4.29 1.60
N ALA A 85 4.07 4.90 0.68
CA ALA A 85 3.66 6.15 0.04
C ALA A 85 2.38 5.96 -0.78
N MET A 86 2.31 4.87 -1.57
CA MET A 86 1.10 4.51 -2.31
C MET A 86 -0.07 4.20 -1.37
N ALA A 87 0.14 3.45 -0.29
CA ALA A 87 -0.91 3.19 0.70
C ALA A 87 -1.43 4.49 1.33
N THR A 88 -0.54 5.43 1.67
CA THR A 88 -0.92 6.73 2.24
C THR A 88 -1.79 7.53 1.27
N THR A 89 -1.41 7.57 -0.01
CA THR A 89 -2.10 8.42 -1.00
C THR A 89 -3.34 7.77 -1.61
N GLN A 90 -3.40 6.44 -1.71
CA GLN A 90 -4.51 5.75 -2.37
C GLN A 90 -5.57 5.22 -1.39
N ALA A 91 -5.17 4.75 -0.21
CA ALA A 91 -6.08 4.13 0.73
C ALA A 91 -6.42 4.99 1.96
N HIS A 92 -5.54 5.95 2.31
CA HIS A 92 -5.66 6.71 3.56
C HIS A 92 -5.80 8.22 3.35
N TRP A 93 -5.77 8.70 2.09
CA TRP A 93 -5.88 10.14 1.80
C TRP A 93 -7.22 10.70 2.28
N GLY A 94 -7.19 11.92 2.83
CA GLY A 94 -8.39 12.58 3.34
C GLY A 94 -8.92 12.08 4.69
N LYS A 95 -8.34 11.01 5.25
CA LYS A 95 -8.68 10.49 6.58
C LYS A 95 -7.83 11.13 7.68
N PRO A 96 -8.32 11.19 8.93
CA PRO A 96 -7.47 11.53 10.08
C PRO A 96 -6.25 10.62 10.14
N ILE A 97 -5.13 11.11 10.72
CA ILE A 97 -3.86 10.34 10.72
C ILE A 97 -3.95 9.00 11.49
N TRP A 98 -4.84 8.93 12.48
CA TRP A 98 -4.91 7.82 13.43
C TRP A 98 -5.38 6.51 12.80
N VAL A 99 -4.70 5.41 13.13
CA VAL A 99 -5.04 4.07 12.61
C VAL A 99 -6.45 3.63 13.00
N THR A 100 -6.95 4.05 14.16
CA THR A 100 -8.32 3.77 14.65
C THR A 100 -9.41 4.40 13.77
N GLU A 101 -9.06 5.41 13.00
CA GLU A 101 -9.92 6.11 12.05
C GLU A 101 -9.60 5.76 10.59
N GLY A 102 -8.83 4.69 10.39
CA GLY A 102 -8.40 4.24 9.06
C GLY A 102 -7.30 5.09 8.43
N GLY A 103 -6.58 5.87 9.25
CA GLY A 103 -5.56 6.81 8.79
C GLY A 103 -4.20 6.19 8.51
N ALA A 104 -3.28 7.03 8.05
CA ALA A 104 -1.96 6.67 7.55
C ALA A 104 -0.86 6.53 8.63
N GLU A 105 -1.22 6.44 9.91
CA GLU A 105 -0.26 6.37 11.03
C GLU A 105 0.82 5.30 10.81
N LEU A 106 0.41 4.07 10.48
CA LEU A 106 1.34 2.96 10.26
C LEU A 106 2.16 3.11 8.97
N PRO A 107 1.59 3.49 7.81
CA PRO A 107 2.36 3.84 6.63
C PRO A 107 3.42 4.91 6.88
N VAL A 108 3.05 6.01 7.54
CA VAL A 108 3.98 7.12 7.84
C VAL A 108 5.12 6.66 8.76
N LEU A 109 4.81 5.88 9.80
CA LEU A 109 5.83 5.30 10.68
C LEU A 109 6.81 4.41 9.90
N ASN A 110 6.30 3.57 9.00
CA ASN A 110 7.14 2.69 8.17
C ASN A 110 8.02 3.50 7.20
N ILE A 111 7.51 4.59 6.62
CA ILE A 111 8.33 5.50 5.79
C ILE A 111 9.46 6.10 6.63
N ALA A 112 9.17 6.58 7.84
CA ALA A 112 10.19 7.18 8.71
C ALA A 112 11.29 6.17 9.08
N LEU A 113 10.91 4.95 9.50
CA LEU A 113 11.85 3.88 9.85
C LEU A 113 12.69 3.46 8.63
N SER A 114 12.06 3.26 7.47
CA SER A 114 12.78 2.91 6.23
C SER A 114 13.72 4.01 5.79
N THR A 115 13.34 5.27 5.92
CA THR A 115 14.23 6.40 5.63
C THR A 115 15.44 6.40 6.54
N ALA A 116 15.25 6.17 7.85
CA ALA A 116 16.35 6.08 8.80
C ALA A 116 17.31 4.93 8.50
N LEU A 117 16.78 3.78 8.04
CA LEU A 117 17.60 2.64 7.60
C LEU A 117 18.32 2.91 6.28
N MET A 118 17.65 3.57 5.33
CA MET A 118 18.19 3.88 4.00
C MET A 118 19.42 4.78 4.04
N ILE A 119 19.40 5.81 4.90
CA ILE A 119 20.50 6.81 4.99
C ILE A 119 21.69 6.33 5.81
N ARG A 120 21.58 5.17 6.48
CA ARG A 120 22.69 4.62 7.28
C ARG A 120 23.59 3.74 6.41
N GLU A 121 24.86 3.70 6.79
CA GLU A 121 25.76 2.66 6.28
C GLU A 121 25.36 1.28 6.80
N PRO A 122 25.63 0.20 6.04
CA PRO A 122 25.38 -1.16 6.45
C PRO A 122 26.02 -1.48 7.82
N ASP A 123 25.19 -1.88 8.80
CA ASP A 123 25.68 -2.29 10.11
C ASP A 123 26.41 -3.63 10.05
N LYS A 124 27.14 -3.99 11.12
CA LYS A 124 27.97 -5.18 11.15
C LYS A 124 27.23 -6.51 10.97
N TYR A 125 25.92 -6.52 11.21
CA TYR A 125 25.06 -7.69 11.09
C TYR A 125 24.32 -7.76 9.76
N SER A 126 24.51 -6.77 8.85
CA SER A 126 23.91 -6.76 7.54
C SER A 126 24.64 -7.69 6.57
N LEU A 127 23.90 -8.30 5.63
CA LEU A 127 24.51 -9.10 4.58
C LEU A 127 25.40 -8.25 3.65
N ASP A 128 25.02 -7.00 3.39
CA ASP A 128 25.87 -6.07 2.62
C ASP A 128 27.27 -5.94 3.25
N ARG A 129 27.33 -5.82 4.58
CA ARG A 129 28.62 -5.72 5.28
C ARG A 129 29.43 -7.02 5.20
N VAL A 130 28.76 -8.17 5.34
CA VAL A 130 29.41 -9.49 5.28
C VAL A 130 29.92 -9.79 3.88
N LEU A 131 29.14 -9.47 2.85
CA LEU A 131 29.45 -9.72 1.44
C LEU A 131 30.29 -8.62 0.78
N GLY A 132 30.54 -7.51 1.47
CA GLY A 132 31.27 -6.36 0.92
C GLY A 132 30.50 -5.61 -0.17
N ILE A 133 29.16 -5.71 -0.21
CA ILE A 133 28.32 -5.05 -1.20
C ILE A 133 28.17 -3.59 -0.82
N ARG A 134 28.38 -2.70 -1.79
CA ARG A 134 28.13 -1.26 -1.65
C ARG A 134 27.48 -0.73 -2.90
N LEU A 135 26.21 -0.42 -2.82
CA LEU A 135 25.50 0.22 -3.92
C LEU A 135 25.79 1.74 -3.96
N PRO A 136 25.73 2.35 -5.14
CA PRO A 136 25.94 3.80 -5.29
C PRO A 136 24.93 4.61 -4.48
N THR A 137 25.40 5.66 -3.78
CA THR A 137 24.56 6.49 -2.89
C THR A 137 23.47 7.28 -3.63
N TRP A 138 23.65 7.52 -4.93
CA TRP A 138 22.63 8.20 -5.77
C TRP A 138 21.36 7.36 -6.02
N LEU A 139 21.39 6.04 -5.76
CA LEU A 139 20.20 5.19 -5.88
C LEU A 139 19.09 5.58 -4.91
N GLY A 140 19.43 6.06 -3.72
CA GLY A 140 18.45 6.56 -2.75
C GLY A 140 17.63 7.73 -3.30
N PRO A 141 18.26 8.87 -3.61
CA PRO A 141 17.56 10.00 -4.20
C PRO A 141 16.83 9.68 -5.51
N LEU A 142 17.41 8.86 -6.39
CA LEU A 142 16.76 8.45 -7.64
C LEU A 142 15.50 7.63 -7.37
N GLY A 143 15.57 6.66 -6.45
CA GLY A 143 14.42 5.86 -6.07
C GLY A 143 13.30 6.69 -5.45
N LEU A 144 13.64 7.65 -4.56
CA LEU A 144 12.65 8.58 -4.00
C LEU A 144 12.01 9.45 -5.08
N ALA A 145 12.78 9.94 -6.05
CA ALA A 145 12.23 10.68 -7.18
C ALA A 145 11.24 9.82 -8.00
N GLY A 146 11.60 8.55 -8.26
CA GLY A 146 10.71 7.61 -8.93
C GLY A 146 9.40 7.37 -8.15
N ILE A 147 9.48 7.21 -6.84
CA ILE A 147 8.30 7.06 -5.97
C ILE A 147 7.42 8.31 -6.04
N LEU A 148 8.00 9.50 -5.92
CA LEU A 148 7.25 10.76 -6.01
C LEU A 148 6.55 10.93 -7.37
N LEU A 149 7.23 10.58 -8.47
CA LEU A 149 6.63 10.61 -9.80
C LEU A 149 5.47 9.62 -9.93
N THR A 150 5.61 8.41 -9.38
CA THR A 150 4.54 7.41 -9.38
C THR A 150 3.32 7.90 -8.59
N VAL A 151 3.53 8.40 -7.37
CA VAL A 151 2.46 8.95 -6.53
C VAL A 151 1.76 10.11 -7.23
N ARG A 152 2.53 11.02 -7.87
CA ARG A 152 1.93 12.14 -8.59
C ARG A 152 1.12 11.69 -9.82
N TYR A 153 1.60 10.70 -10.54
CA TYR A 153 0.92 10.17 -11.71
C TYR A 153 -0.39 9.46 -11.32
N THR A 154 -0.33 8.58 -10.32
CA THR A 154 -1.50 7.82 -9.86
C THR A 154 -2.50 8.69 -9.10
N GLY A 155 -2.04 9.69 -8.32
CA GLY A 155 -2.91 10.60 -7.57
C GLY A 155 -3.85 11.39 -8.46
N VAL A 156 -3.38 11.86 -9.62
CA VAL A 156 -4.21 12.64 -10.57
C VAL A 156 -5.32 11.79 -11.21
N GLY A 157 -5.03 10.51 -11.52
CA GLY A 157 -6.04 9.64 -12.11
C GLY A 157 -7.06 9.08 -11.13
N THR A 158 -6.66 8.89 -9.87
CA THR A 158 -7.53 8.31 -8.83
C THR A 158 -8.58 9.29 -8.31
N GLU A 159 -8.32 10.58 -8.31
CA GLU A 159 -9.31 11.59 -7.87
C GLU A 159 -10.54 11.59 -8.78
N GLU A 160 -10.34 11.58 -10.09
CA GLU A 160 -11.44 11.50 -11.07
C GLU A 160 -12.20 10.17 -10.96
N GLN A 161 -11.48 9.05 -10.85
CA GLN A 161 -12.10 7.73 -10.74
C GLN A 161 -12.83 7.51 -9.41
N GLN A 162 -12.36 8.08 -8.31
CA GLN A 162 -13.06 8.03 -7.02
C GLN A 162 -14.35 8.87 -7.04
N GLN A 163 -14.34 10.00 -7.73
CA GLN A 163 -15.55 10.82 -7.90
C GLN A 163 -16.60 10.10 -8.76
N GLU A 164 -16.18 9.48 -9.86
CA GLU A 164 -17.08 8.68 -10.69
C GLU A 164 -17.70 7.50 -9.92
N GLN A 165 -16.89 6.75 -9.15
CA GLN A 165 -17.39 5.65 -8.34
C GLN A 165 -18.32 6.08 -7.21
N GLN A 166 -18.07 7.24 -6.59
CA GLN A 166 -18.98 7.79 -5.58
C GLN A 166 -20.31 8.21 -6.20
N GLN A 167 -20.29 8.73 -7.41
CA GLN A 167 -21.50 9.09 -8.13
C GLN A 167 -22.30 7.84 -8.57
N GLU A 168 -21.62 6.80 -9.07
CA GLU A 168 -22.25 5.53 -9.39
C GLU A 168 -22.89 4.87 -8.16
N GLN A 169 -22.18 4.83 -7.03
CA GLN A 169 -22.72 4.27 -5.78
C GLN A 169 -23.91 5.05 -5.22
N GLN A 170 -23.90 6.39 -5.39
CA GLN A 170 -25.04 7.21 -5.00
C GLN A 170 -26.25 6.94 -5.90
N GLN A 171 -26.07 6.81 -7.19
CA GLN A 171 -27.13 6.49 -8.14
C GLN A 171 -27.74 5.10 -7.88
N ASP A 172 -26.90 4.10 -7.61
CA ASP A 172 -27.36 2.75 -7.26
C ASP A 172 -28.18 2.74 -5.96
N GLN A 173 -27.75 3.51 -4.94
CA GLN A 173 -28.50 3.64 -3.69
C GLN A 173 -29.81 4.38 -3.85
N GLU A 174 -29.90 5.37 -4.72
CA GLU A 174 -31.14 6.08 -5.05
C GLU A 174 -32.10 5.16 -5.79
N GLN A 175 -31.63 4.36 -6.75
CA GLN A 175 -32.44 3.37 -7.47
C GLN A 175 -32.99 2.28 -6.56
N ASP A 176 -32.16 1.76 -5.63
CA ASP A 176 -32.59 0.75 -4.65
C ASP A 176 -33.64 1.30 -3.66
N GLN A 177 -33.66 2.59 -3.41
CA GLN A 177 -34.66 3.23 -2.55
C GLN A 177 -35.99 3.54 -3.29
N GLU A 178 -35.93 3.81 -4.58
CA GLU A 178 -37.11 4.08 -5.40
C GLU A 178 -37.88 2.80 -5.79
N GLY A 179 -37.16 1.71 -6.09
CA GLY A 179 -37.75 0.46 -6.55
C GLY A 179 -38.86 -0.12 -5.64
N PRO A 180 -38.66 -0.28 -4.31
CA PRO A 180 -39.67 -0.83 -3.42
C PRO A 180 -40.89 0.04 -3.21
N GLN A 181 -40.76 1.36 -3.43
CA GLN A 181 -41.88 2.30 -3.28
C GLN A 181 -42.82 2.30 -4.49
N ASP A 182 -42.30 2.07 -5.67
CA ASP A 182 -43.08 2.03 -6.89
C ASP A 182 -43.85 0.68 -6.99
N GLU A 183 -43.25 -0.46 -6.61
CA GLU A 183 -43.93 -1.73 -6.51
C GLU A 183 -45.07 -1.69 -5.50
N ALA A 184 -44.87 -1.09 -4.33
CA ALA A 184 -45.90 -0.94 -3.31
C ALA A 184 -47.06 -0.01 -3.77
N ARG A 185 -46.77 0.98 -4.61
CA ARG A 185 -47.81 1.87 -5.19
C ARG A 185 -48.62 1.19 -6.27
N GLU A 186 -48.00 0.34 -7.10
CA GLU A 186 -48.71 -0.45 -8.11
C GLU A 186 -49.61 -1.52 -7.48
N GLU A 187 -49.16 -2.18 -6.41
CA GLU A 187 -49.98 -3.15 -5.67
C GLU A 187 -51.22 -2.49 -5.06
N LEU A 188 -51.07 -1.34 -4.42
CA LEU A 188 -52.18 -0.58 -3.84
C LEU A 188 -53.18 -0.06 -4.89
N ALA A 189 -52.69 0.29 -6.08
CA ALA A 189 -53.56 0.74 -7.17
C ALA A 189 -54.33 -0.42 -7.83
N GLY A 190 -53.76 -1.63 -7.84
CA GLY A 190 -54.38 -2.85 -8.36
C GLY A 190 -55.51 -3.39 -7.45
N GLU A 191 -55.40 -3.21 -6.13
CA GLU A 191 -56.45 -3.65 -5.17
C GLU A 191 -57.68 -2.71 -5.14
N ALA A 192 -57.56 -1.49 -5.66
CA ALA A 192 -58.65 -0.49 -5.67
C ALA A 192 -59.56 -0.53 -6.92
N SER A 193 -59.30 -1.46 -7.86
CA SER A 193 -60.07 -1.61 -9.11
C SER A 193 -60.91 -2.86 -9.13
#